data_50cf67761c9672424854e2170dc3d6cc
#
_entry.id   50cf67761c9672424854e2170dc3d6cc
#
_cell.length_a   1.000
_cell.length_b   1.000
_cell.length_c   1.000
_cell.angle_alpha   90.00
_cell.angle_beta   90.00
_cell.angle_gamma   90.00
#
_symmetry.space_group_name_H-M   'P 1'
#
loop_
_entity.id
_entity.type
_entity.pdbx_description
1 polymer ?
#
loop_
_entity_poly.entity_id
_entity_poly.type
_entity_poly.pdbx_seq_one_letter_code
_entity_poly.pdbx_strand_id
1 'polypeptide(L)'
;WTTTDTIKSLRPYTSRISDNDVEKVMAIKDVQDIWKVLLLLGIGLFSQSTSIAYTELVKEFAINQKLYLIIADGDYIYGPNYQFCHGYLSKDLVLTQEKIIQALGRVGRNNIQQEYSVRLRDDKQINLLFTKFDSNSKQEVRNMNILFNSKKVEWNGVDYEIIEHNTL
;
A
#
# COMPACT_ATOMS: atom_id res chain seq x y z
N TRP A 1 32.53 -24.71 -0.60
CA TRP A 1 31.29 -24.04 -0.22
C TRP A 1 30.05 -24.80 -0.71
N THR A 2 29.91 -26.03 -0.37
CA THR A 2 28.64 -26.73 -0.66
C THR A 2 28.40 -27.77 0.41
N THR A 3 28.12 -27.30 1.60
CA THR A 3 27.47 -28.18 2.57
C THR A 3 25.97 -28.05 2.42
N THR A 4 25.26 -29.15 2.53
CA THR A 4 23.79 -29.24 2.48
C THR A 4 23.11 -28.23 3.42
N ASP A 5 23.78 -27.82 4.47
CA ASP A 5 23.28 -26.88 5.47
C ASP A 5 23.33 -25.42 4.94
N THR A 6 24.31 -25.06 4.12
CA THR A 6 24.37 -23.74 3.47
C THR A 6 23.23 -23.56 2.48
N ILE A 7 22.87 -24.63 1.74
CA ILE A 7 21.73 -24.59 0.80
C ILE A 7 20.41 -24.46 1.56
N LYS A 8 20.27 -25.12 2.71
CA LYS A 8 19.07 -24.96 3.56
C LYS A 8 18.93 -23.56 4.12
N SER A 9 20.03 -22.87 4.45
CA SER A 9 20.00 -21.50 4.97
C SER A 9 19.61 -20.46 3.92
N LEU A 10 19.82 -20.74 2.64
CA LEU A 10 19.42 -19.88 1.52
C LEU A 10 17.95 -20.04 1.11
N ARG A 11 17.26 -21.09 1.53
CA ARG A 11 15.87 -21.36 1.19
C ARG A 11 14.88 -20.24 1.55
N PRO A 12 15.04 -19.50 2.65
CA PRO A 12 14.15 -18.38 2.97
C PRO A 12 14.15 -17.26 1.92
N TYR A 13 15.23 -17.18 1.12
CA TYR A 13 15.40 -16.14 0.11
C TYR A 13 15.13 -16.60 -1.32
N THR A 14 14.75 -17.86 -1.52
CA THR A 14 14.34 -18.35 -2.84
C THR A 14 12.87 -18.07 -3.08
N SER A 15 12.54 -17.49 -4.23
CA SER A 15 11.16 -17.28 -4.62
C SER A 15 10.41 -18.60 -4.80
N ARG A 16 9.11 -18.59 -4.54
CA ARG A 16 8.21 -19.73 -4.76
C ARG A 16 7.64 -19.75 -6.18
N ILE A 17 8.39 -19.22 -7.15
CA ILE A 17 8.01 -19.11 -8.54
C ILE A 17 8.19 -20.48 -9.21
N SER A 18 7.16 -20.97 -9.89
CA SER A 18 7.17 -22.22 -10.66
C SER A 18 7.53 -21.96 -12.14
N ASP A 19 7.85 -23.03 -12.88
CA ASP A 19 8.14 -22.91 -14.32
C ASP A 19 6.96 -22.28 -15.10
N ASN A 20 5.72 -22.60 -14.74
CA ASN A 20 4.54 -21.98 -15.34
C ASN A 20 4.46 -20.47 -15.03
N ASP A 21 4.91 -20.05 -13.86
CA ASP A 21 4.98 -18.62 -13.51
C ASP A 21 6.06 -17.92 -14.33
N VAL A 22 7.19 -18.59 -14.59
CA VAL A 22 8.24 -18.07 -15.49
C VAL A 22 7.68 -17.79 -16.86
N GLU A 23 6.90 -18.71 -17.43
CA GLU A 23 6.26 -18.52 -18.73
C GLU A 23 5.31 -17.30 -18.73
N LYS A 24 4.49 -17.14 -17.67
CA LYS A 24 3.62 -15.98 -17.51
C LYS A 24 4.40 -14.66 -17.46
N VAL A 25 5.50 -14.61 -16.68
CA VAL A 25 6.35 -13.42 -16.56
C VAL A 25 6.99 -13.08 -17.91
N MET A 26 7.53 -14.09 -18.61
CA MET A 26 8.20 -13.89 -19.89
C MET A 26 7.23 -13.49 -21.01
N ALA A 27 5.96 -13.85 -20.91
CA ALA A 27 4.92 -13.46 -21.88
C ALA A 27 4.57 -11.97 -21.85
N ILE A 28 4.86 -11.25 -20.75
CA ILE A 28 4.60 -9.82 -20.65
C ILE A 28 5.57 -9.04 -21.54
N LYS A 29 5.05 -8.24 -22.46
CA LYS A 29 5.87 -7.47 -23.40
C LYS A 29 6.14 -6.03 -22.95
N ASP A 30 5.19 -5.44 -22.22
CA ASP A 30 5.16 -3.99 -21.92
C ASP A 30 5.79 -3.66 -20.56
N VAL A 31 6.90 -4.34 -20.23
CA VAL A 31 7.64 -4.10 -18.98
C VAL A 31 9.14 -4.29 -19.24
N GLN A 32 9.97 -3.52 -18.57
CA GLN A 32 11.42 -3.65 -18.66
C GLN A 32 11.88 -5.02 -18.10
N ASP A 33 12.86 -5.62 -18.74
CA ASP A 33 13.37 -6.96 -18.39
C ASP A 33 13.89 -7.02 -16.94
N ILE A 34 14.42 -5.91 -16.41
CA ILE A 34 14.85 -5.86 -15.01
C ILE A 34 13.71 -6.16 -14.04
N TRP A 35 12.50 -5.68 -14.32
CA TRP A 35 11.33 -5.95 -13.46
C TRP A 35 10.83 -7.38 -13.58
N LYS A 36 11.01 -8.00 -14.75
CA LYS A 36 10.74 -9.44 -14.91
C LYS A 36 11.71 -10.27 -14.09
N VAL A 37 13.00 -9.94 -14.16
CA VAL A 37 14.03 -10.64 -13.37
C VAL A 37 13.75 -10.50 -11.87
N LEU A 38 13.45 -9.29 -11.40
CA LEU A 38 13.11 -9.05 -10.00
C LEU A 38 11.86 -9.83 -9.57
N LEU A 39 10.84 -9.88 -10.44
CA LEU A 39 9.62 -10.63 -10.15
C LEU A 39 9.90 -12.13 -10.03
N LEU A 40 10.74 -12.69 -10.90
CA LEU A 40 11.21 -14.07 -10.83
C LEU A 40 12.02 -14.37 -9.55
N LEU A 41 12.70 -13.35 -9.01
CA LEU A 41 13.37 -13.44 -7.71
C LEU A 41 12.41 -13.23 -6.52
N GLY A 42 11.12 -13.06 -6.75
CA GLY A 42 10.11 -12.86 -5.70
C GLY A 42 9.97 -11.41 -5.23
N ILE A 43 10.40 -10.44 -6.05
CA ILE A 43 10.27 -9.00 -5.76
C ILE A 43 9.27 -8.40 -6.73
N GLY A 44 8.11 -7.99 -6.24
CA GLY A 44 7.08 -7.32 -7.04
C GLY A 44 7.17 -5.80 -6.94
N LEU A 45 6.82 -5.11 -8.03
CA LEU A 45 6.69 -3.65 -8.07
C LEU A 45 5.24 -3.25 -8.35
N PHE A 46 4.70 -2.37 -7.52
CA PHE A 46 3.46 -1.64 -7.79
C PHE A 46 3.78 -0.17 -8.05
N SER A 47 3.71 0.22 -9.32
CA SER A 47 3.91 1.60 -9.73
C SER A 47 2.97 1.94 -10.88
N GLN A 48 2.58 3.21 -10.98
CA GLN A 48 1.78 3.73 -12.11
C GLN A 48 2.50 3.59 -13.45
N SER A 49 3.82 3.45 -13.43
CA SER A 49 4.65 3.27 -14.63
C SER A 49 4.65 1.83 -15.16
N THR A 50 4.08 0.87 -14.44
CA THR A 50 4.02 -0.53 -14.87
C THR A 50 2.77 -0.84 -15.69
N SER A 51 2.88 -1.81 -16.62
CA SER A 51 1.72 -2.22 -17.41
C SER A 51 0.66 -2.91 -16.56
N ILE A 52 -0.60 -2.85 -17.00
CA ILE A 52 -1.71 -3.52 -16.33
C ILE A 52 -1.44 -5.02 -16.21
N ALA A 53 -0.94 -5.66 -17.26
CA ALA A 53 -0.65 -7.10 -17.27
C ALA A 53 0.40 -7.48 -16.21
N TYR A 54 1.45 -6.67 -16.05
CA TYR A 54 2.45 -6.87 -15.01
C TYR A 54 1.85 -6.68 -13.61
N THR A 55 1.07 -5.61 -13.42
CA THR A 55 0.43 -5.31 -12.14
C THR A 55 -0.51 -6.44 -11.70
N GLU A 56 -1.32 -6.98 -12.61
CA GLU A 56 -2.22 -8.10 -12.30
C GLU A 56 -1.44 -9.39 -11.95
N LEU A 57 -0.32 -9.65 -12.62
CA LEU A 57 0.53 -10.79 -12.29
C LEU A 57 1.22 -10.63 -10.92
N VAL A 58 1.68 -9.43 -10.58
CA VAL A 58 2.21 -9.12 -9.24
C VAL A 58 1.15 -9.33 -8.17
N LYS A 59 -0.12 -8.92 -8.42
CA LYS A 59 -1.24 -9.19 -7.52
C LYS A 59 -1.49 -10.68 -7.34
N GLU A 60 -1.53 -11.44 -8.44
CA GLU A 60 -1.69 -12.91 -8.41
C GLU A 60 -0.60 -13.54 -7.53
N PHE A 61 0.66 -13.16 -7.74
CA PHE A 61 1.78 -13.70 -7.00
C PHE A 61 1.77 -13.29 -5.53
N ALA A 62 1.34 -12.07 -5.22
CA ALA A 62 1.18 -11.60 -3.84
C ALA A 62 0.09 -12.36 -3.09
N ILE A 63 -1.08 -12.57 -3.71
CA ILE A 63 -2.19 -13.35 -3.13
C ILE A 63 -1.75 -14.80 -2.86
N ASN A 64 -1.02 -15.39 -3.79
CA ASN A 64 -0.51 -16.75 -3.69
C ASN A 64 0.77 -16.88 -2.82
N GLN A 65 1.17 -15.79 -2.14
CA GLN A 65 2.35 -15.75 -1.26
C GLN A 65 3.65 -16.20 -1.95
N LYS A 66 3.78 -15.91 -3.23
CA LYS A 66 4.98 -16.20 -4.02
C LYS A 66 6.05 -15.11 -3.90
N LEU A 67 5.67 -13.91 -3.43
CA LEU A 67 6.58 -12.78 -3.25
C LEU A 67 7.01 -12.65 -1.80
N TYR A 68 8.28 -12.32 -1.59
CA TYR A 68 8.82 -12.01 -0.27
C TYR A 68 9.02 -10.49 -0.06
N LEU A 69 9.05 -9.70 -1.14
CA LEU A 69 9.16 -8.26 -1.10
C LEU A 69 8.21 -7.64 -2.13
N ILE A 70 7.51 -6.59 -1.71
CA ILE A 70 6.74 -5.73 -2.61
C ILE A 70 7.22 -4.30 -2.40
N ILE A 71 7.60 -3.66 -3.50
CA ILE A 71 7.90 -2.23 -3.56
C ILE A 71 6.68 -1.55 -4.16
N ALA A 72 6.17 -0.51 -3.51
CA ALA A 72 4.94 0.15 -3.94
C ALA A 72 5.04 1.67 -3.83
N ASP A 73 4.49 2.37 -4.80
CA ASP A 73 4.23 3.80 -4.72
C ASP A 73 3.10 4.09 -3.73
N GLY A 74 3.02 5.33 -3.24
CA GLY A 74 2.01 5.75 -2.27
C GLY A 74 0.55 5.51 -2.69
N ASP A 75 0.28 5.47 -3.98
CA ASP A 75 -1.07 5.26 -4.51
C ASP A 75 -1.54 3.79 -4.42
N TYR A 76 -0.60 2.85 -4.30
CA TYR A 76 -0.91 1.42 -4.14
C TYR A 76 -1.13 0.97 -2.69
N ILE A 77 -1.07 1.89 -1.73
CA ILE A 77 -1.43 1.62 -0.32
C ILE A 77 -2.90 1.18 -0.21
N TYR A 78 -3.75 1.65 -1.10
CA TYR A 78 -5.19 1.36 -1.17
C TYR A 78 -5.55 0.06 -1.90
N GLY A 79 -4.58 -0.70 -2.35
CA GLY A 79 -4.79 -1.92 -3.14
C GLY A 79 -5.42 -3.09 -2.38
N PRO A 80 -5.46 -4.27 -3.03
CA PRO A 80 -6.07 -5.49 -2.47
C PRO A 80 -5.51 -5.86 -1.10
N ASN A 81 -6.23 -6.73 -0.41
CA ASN A 81 -5.99 -7.11 0.97
C ASN A 81 -4.78 -8.05 1.12
N TYR A 82 -3.58 -7.58 0.75
CA TYR A 82 -2.35 -8.32 1.00
C TYR A 82 -1.95 -8.24 2.46
N GLN A 83 -1.31 -9.30 2.94
CA GLN A 83 -0.85 -9.38 4.31
C GLN A 83 0.67 -9.35 4.33
N PHE A 84 1.19 -8.41 5.09
CA PHE A 84 2.63 -8.26 5.27
C PHE A 84 2.99 -8.48 6.73
N CYS A 85 4.15 -9.11 6.95
CA CYS A 85 4.71 -9.24 8.29
C CYS A 85 5.53 -8.00 8.67
N HIS A 86 6.21 -7.41 7.70
CA HIS A 86 7.08 -6.27 7.90
C HIS A 86 6.76 -5.17 6.90
N GLY A 87 6.71 -3.92 7.37
CA GLY A 87 6.52 -2.72 6.57
C GLY A 87 7.72 -1.78 6.67
N TYR A 88 8.03 -1.09 5.59
CA TYR A 88 9.07 -0.09 5.53
C TYR A 88 8.60 1.12 4.75
N LEU A 89 8.57 2.29 5.39
CA LEU A 89 8.23 3.55 4.73
C LEU A 89 9.51 4.32 4.42
N SER A 90 9.74 4.59 3.13
CA SER A 90 10.91 5.36 2.67
C SER A 90 10.82 6.82 3.13
N LYS A 91 11.97 7.45 3.32
CA LYS A 91 12.10 8.86 3.68
C LYS A 91 11.50 9.78 2.60
N ASP A 92 11.65 9.42 1.34
CA ASP A 92 11.24 10.24 0.19
C ASP A 92 9.73 10.13 -0.10
N LEU A 93 9.02 9.29 0.65
CA LEU A 93 7.60 9.07 0.46
C LEU A 93 6.80 10.13 1.23
N VAL A 94 6.25 11.09 0.50
CA VAL A 94 5.37 12.12 1.07
C VAL A 94 3.97 11.56 1.21
N LEU A 95 3.56 11.24 2.43
CA LEU A 95 2.26 10.67 2.74
C LEU A 95 1.46 11.58 3.68
N THR A 96 0.14 11.54 3.52
CA THR A 96 -0.77 12.10 4.53
C THR A 96 -0.86 11.16 5.74
N GLN A 97 -1.36 11.67 6.86
CA GLN A 97 -1.57 10.86 8.05
C GLN A 97 -2.43 9.61 7.78
N GLU A 98 -3.50 9.77 7.00
CA GLU A 98 -4.39 8.67 6.64
C GLU A 98 -3.68 7.61 5.81
N LYS A 99 -2.86 8.01 4.83
CA LYS A 99 -2.08 7.09 4.01
C LYS A 99 -1.09 6.31 4.87
N ILE A 100 -0.46 6.95 5.85
CA ILE A 100 0.42 6.27 6.81
C ILE A 100 -0.37 5.24 7.61
N ILE A 101 -1.50 5.62 8.20
CA ILE A 101 -2.36 4.72 8.99
C ILE A 101 -2.83 3.53 8.14
N GLN A 102 -3.22 3.77 6.89
CA GLN A 102 -3.64 2.70 5.98
C GLN A 102 -2.50 1.76 5.60
N ALA A 103 -1.28 2.30 5.38
CA ALA A 103 -0.10 1.49 5.15
C ALA A 103 0.22 0.60 6.36
N LEU A 104 0.18 1.16 7.57
CA LEU A 104 0.36 0.42 8.81
C LEU A 104 -0.70 -0.66 8.99
N GLY A 105 -1.94 -0.37 8.62
CA GLY A 105 -3.06 -1.32 8.67
C GLY A 105 -2.92 -2.52 7.70
N ARG A 106 -1.89 -2.57 6.86
CA ARG A 106 -1.57 -3.73 6.00
C ARG A 106 -0.61 -4.72 6.66
N VAL A 107 0.01 -4.33 7.76
CA VAL A 107 0.96 -5.17 8.50
C VAL A 107 0.25 -5.87 9.65
N GLY A 108 0.51 -7.17 9.84
CA GLY A 108 0.05 -7.91 11.01
C GLY A 108 -1.42 -8.35 11.02
N ARG A 109 -2.07 -8.51 9.89
CA ARG A 109 -3.53 -8.76 9.85
C ARG A 109 -3.99 -10.14 10.27
N ASN A 110 -3.20 -11.22 10.16
CA ASN A 110 -3.74 -12.57 10.27
C ASN A 110 -2.93 -13.53 11.15
N ASN A 111 -2.19 -13.06 12.12
CA ASN A 111 -1.41 -13.92 13.03
C ASN A 111 -0.57 -14.99 12.31
N ILE A 112 -0.06 -14.66 11.10
CA ILE A 112 0.75 -15.57 10.28
C ILE A 112 2.12 -15.77 10.91
N GLN A 113 2.62 -14.74 11.58
CA GLN A 113 3.91 -14.76 12.30
C GLN A 113 3.73 -14.23 13.73
N GLN A 114 4.71 -14.50 14.58
CA GLN A 114 4.73 -14.03 15.96
C GLN A 114 5.22 -12.57 16.08
N GLU A 115 5.96 -12.08 15.09
CA GLU A 115 6.54 -10.74 15.10
C GLU A 115 6.12 -9.96 13.87
N TYR A 116 5.66 -8.75 14.13
CA TYR A 116 5.31 -7.76 13.10
C TYR A 116 6.10 -6.47 13.37
N SER A 117 6.63 -5.86 12.34
CA SER A 117 7.37 -4.61 12.49
C SER A 117 7.08 -3.62 11.39
N VAL A 118 7.08 -2.35 11.74
CA VAL A 118 7.09 -1.25 10.79
C VAL A 118 8.26 -0.33 11.09
N ARG A 119 8.99 0.05 10.06
CA ARG A 119 10.10 0.99 10.15
C ARG A 119 9.79 2.23 9.35
N LEU A 120 9.76 3.38 10.03
CA LEU A 120 9.68 4.69 9.44
C LEU A 120 11.09 5.29 9.39
N ARG A 121 11.45 5.94 8.29
CA ARG A 121 12.81 6.50 8.08
C ARG A 121 12.89 7.99 8.37
N ASP A 122 11.77 8.65 8.62
CA ASP A 122 11.72 10.08 8.91
C ASP A 122 10.90 10.33 10.16
N ASP A 123 11.45 11.02 11.13
CA ASP A 123 10.75 11.45 12.36
C ASP A 123 9.53 12.31 12.05
N LYS A 124 9.51 13.02 10.92
CA LYS A 124 8.32 13.74 10.46
C LYS A 124 7.13 12.82 10.19
N GLN A 125 7.38 11.60 9.68
CA GLN A 125 6.34 10.60 9.46
C GLN A 125 5.76 10.12 10.81
N ILE A 126 6.62 9.97 11.82
CA ILE A 126 6.20 9.60 13.17
C ILE A 126 5.38 10.74 13.80
N ASN A 127 5.87 11.96 13.72
CA ASN A 127 5.17 13.13 14.25
C ASN A 127 3.81 13.32 13.58
N LEU A 128 3.75 13.15 12.25
CA LEU A 128 2.50 13.23 11.50
C LEU A 128 1.49 12.16 11.95
N LEU A 129 1.96 10.93 12.23
CA LEU A 129 1.11 9.83 12.71
C LEU A 129 0.42 10.17 14.04
N PHE A 130 1.14 10.84 14.96
CA PHE A 130 0.63 11.18 16.28
C PHE A 130 0.05 12.61 16.37
N THR A 131 0.04 13.37 15.27
CA THR A 131 -0.61 14.68 15.24
C THR A 131 -2.11 14.52 15.50
N LYS A 132 -2.66 15.36 16.39
CA LYS A 132 -4.09 15.35 16.70
C LYS A 132 -4.89 15.66 15.42
N PHE A 133 -5.81 14.80 15.13
CA PHE A 133 -6.67 14.92 13.96
C PHE A 133 -7.72 16.02 14.19
N ASP A 134 -7.71 17.04 13.35
CA ASP A 134 -8.81 17.99 13.30
C ASP A 134 -9.87 17.50 12.30
N SER A 135 -10.90 16.85 12.85
CA SER A 135 -11.98 16.29 12.05
C SER A 135 -12.78 17.36 11.28
N ASN A 136 -12.75 18.61 11.71
CA ASN A 136 -13.51 19.69 11.08
C ASN A 136 -12.79 20.31 9.87
N SER A 137 -11.50 20.05 9.70
CA SER A 137 -10.71 20.61 8.58
C SER A 137 -10.92 19.90 7.26
N LYS A 138 -11.46 18.68 7.26
CA LYS A 138 -11.64 17.87 6.05
C LYS A 138 -12.98 18.14 5.39
N GLN A 139 -12.92 18.32 4.06
CA GLN A 139 -14.10 18.57 3.25
C GLN A 139 -15.12 17.42 3.38
N GLU A 140 -14.64 16.17 3.41
CA GLU A 140 -15.50 14.99 3.54
C GLU A 140 -16.25 14.99 4.88
N VAL A 141 -15.59 15.35 5.98
CA VAL A 141 -16.22 15.41 7.31
C VAL A 141 -17.21 16.56 7.36
N ARG A 142 -16.88 17.72 6.78
CA ARG A 142 -17.83 18.83 6.66
C ARG A 142 -19.06 18.43 5.85
N ASN A 143 -18.87 17.80 4.69
CA ASN A 143 -19.97 17.32 3.86
C ASN A 143 -20.82 16.28 4.59
N MET A 144 -20.22 15.35 5.32
CA MET A 144 -20.94 14.36 6.14
C MET A 144 -21.73 15.04 7.26
N ASN A 145 -21.14 15.99 7.96
CA ASN A 145 -21.83 16.75 9.01
C ASN A 145 -23.03 17.52 8.44
N ILE A 146 -22.90 18.12 7.27
CA ILE A 146 -24.01 18.80 6.57
C ILE A 146 -25.11 17.79 6.27
N LEU A 147 -24.76 16.63 5.69
CA LEU A 147 -25.69 15.59 5.29
C LEU A 147 -26.48 15.03 6.50
N PHE A 148 -25.78 14.69 7.60
CA PHE A 148 -26.41 14.08 8.77
C PHE A 148 -27.15 15.06 9.67
N ASN A 149 -26.77 16.32 9.67
CA ASN A 149 -27.44 17.33 10.46
C ASN A 149 -28.61 18.02 9.72
N SER A 150 -28.94 17.55 8.51
CA SER A 150 -30.02 18.11 7.67
C SER A 150 -29.93 19.62 7.47
N LYS A 151 -28.71 20.17 7.49
CA LYS A 151 -28.49 21.60 7.27
C LYS A 151 -28.67 21.93 5.79
N LYS A 152 -29.39 23.00 5.49
CA LYS A 152 -29.46 23.50 4.14
C LYS A 152 -28.12 24.15 3.77
N VAL A 153 -27.64 23.87 2.57
CA VAL A 153 -26.41 24.44 2.04
C VAL A 153 -26.66 25.08 0.70
N GLU A 154 -25.95 26.14 0.41
CA GLU A 154 -25.97 26.82 -0.87
C GLU A 154 -24.56 26.85 -1.48
N TRP A 155 -24.48 26.73 -2.81
CA TRP A 155 -23.23 26.79 -3.53
C TRP A 155 -22.88 28.26 -3.84
N ASN A 156 -21.74 28.75 -3.32
CA ASN A 156 -21.29 30.14 -3.54
C ASN A 156 -20.39 30.33 -4.78
N GLY A 157 -20.22 29.30 -5.60
CA GLY A 157 -19.33 29.29 -6.77
C GLY A 157 -17.95 28.65 -6.52
N VAL A 158 -17.57 28.43 -5.28
CA VAL A 158 -16.29 27.85 -4.87
C VAL A 158 -16.46 26.69 -3.87
N ASP A 159 -17.38 26.86 -2.89
CA ASP A 159 -17.64 25.88 -1.84
C ASP A 159 -19.12 25.95 -1.40
N TYR A 160 -19.56 24.97 -0.60
CA TYR A 160 -20.89 24.94 0.01
C TYR A 160 -20.91 25.70 1.32
N GLU A 161 -21.80 26.69 1.44
CA GLU A 161 -22.06 27.44 2.67
C GLU A 161 -23.31 26.92 3.38
N ILE A 162 -23.26 26.85 4.72
CA ILE A 162 -24.40 26.44 5.52
C ILE A 162 -25.32 27.65 5.69
N ILE A 163 -26.58 27.52 5.24
CA ILE A 163 -27.60 28.53 5.48
C ILE A 163 -28.16 28.31 6.89
N GLU A 164 -27.79 29.18 7.83
CA GLU A 164 -28.46 29.23 9.13
C GLU A 164 -29.83 29.88 8.95
N HIS A 165 -30.90 29.11 9.05
CA HIS A 165 -32.21 29.71 9.24
C HIS A 165 -32.28 30.24 10.67
N ASN A 166 -32.24 31.54 10.83
CA ASN A 166 -32.79 32.18 12.03
C ASN A 166 -34.26 31.79 12.12
N THR A 167 -34.55 30.82 12.96
CA THR A 167 -35.92 30.54 13.41
C THR A 167 -36.34 31.76 14.25
N LEU A 168 -37.24 32.56 13.68
CA LEU A 168 -38.02 33.57 14.38
C LEU A 168 -38.90 32.91 15.43
#